data_1ec7867c80d6416daa0497326d7ecb0c
#
_entry.id   1ec7867c80d6416daa0497326d7ecb0c
#
_cell.length_a   1.000
_cell.length_b   1.000
_cell.length_c   1.000
_cell.angle_alpha   90.00
_cell.angle_beta   90.00
_cell.angle_gamma   90.00
#
_symmetry.space_group_name_H-M   'P 1'
#
loop_
_entity.id
_entity.type
_entity.pdbx_description
1 polymer ?
#
loop_
_entity_poly.entity_id
_entity_poly.type
_entity_poly.pdbx_seq_one_letter_code
_entity_poly.pdbx_strand_id
1 'polypeptide(L)'
;MNAFIYLGPELGKKQDAVDAEKKNFPDAEEHVFYAGETAASLIADTLQNHSLFAESRIVIIKNAEAIKKKDDIELLVSCIKNLENNTAFILLSDENRLAAGLEDAVPKANKQVFYELFEREKTEWLRQFFKREGFNIDNGCINTILEMVENNTAAMKRECSRLIGFLQGSLPKDRQVLPEDIEKWLSHNREESPFTLFSRIAAGDVSKALESIAVMSAAKESMQGILAGLAWQFRKLLSYLALVEKGETNNYVELKKLGLSAPKVKEDFAAAARRYNADAVDACLALTAEYDILLRSTAAAFENILMDRYILTIMKKIALQ
;
A
#
# COMPACT_ATOMS: atom_id res chain seq x y z
N MET A 1 28.82 5.39 -16.89
CA MET A 1 28.68 4.23 -16.00
C MET A 1 27.24 4.11 -15.60
N ASN A 2 26.58 3.02 -15.93
CA ASN A 2 25.13 2.81 -15.81
C ASN A 2 24.80 1.92 -14.59
N ALA A 3 25.52 2.11 -13.48
CA ALA A 3 25.19 1.50 -12.21
C ALA A 3 24.46 2.52 -11.33
N PHE A 4 23.35 2.09 -10.69
CA PHE A 4 22.47 2.93 -9.89
C PHE A 4 22.19 2.28 -8.54
N ILE A 5 22.02 3.07 -7.51
CA ILE A 5 21.59 2.64 -6.17
C ILE A 5 20.40 3.48 -5.74
N TYR A 6 19.26 2.82 -5.51
CA TYR A 6 18.03 3.43 -5.03
C TYR A 6 17.64 2.83 -3.69
N LEU A 7 17.69 3.63 -2.65
CA LEU A 7 17.56 3.26 -1.25
C LEU A 7 16.27 3.83 -0.64
N GLY A 8 15.91 3.32 0.52
CA GLY A 8 14.85 3.87 1.36
C GLY A 8 13.49 3.21 1.18
N PRO A 9 12.55 3.50 2.08
CA PRO A 9 11.27 2.81 2.17
C PRO A 9 10.23 3.23 1.12
N GLU A 10 10.44 4.33 0.37
CA GLU A 10 9.45 4.85 -0.56
C GLU A 10 9.46 4.08 -1.90
N LEU A 11 8.59 3.09 -1.99
CA LEU A 11 8.52 2.15 -3.12
C LEU A 11 8.15 2.80 -4.45
N GLY A 12 7.17 3.71 -4.45
CA GLY A 12 6.67 4.29 -5.69
C GLY A 12 7.69 5.19 -6.38
N LYS A 13 8.40 6.02 -5.62
CA LYS A 13 9.47 6.86 -6.16
C LYS A 13 10.67 6.04 -6.64
N LYS A 14 11.02 4.94 -5.92
CA LYS A 14 12.05 4.01 -6.39
C LYS A 14 11.65 3.38 -7.72
N GLN A 15 10.39 2.95 -7.86
CA GLN A 15 9.90 2.37 -9.10
C GLN A 15 9.88 3.40 -10.24
N ASP A 16 9.42 4.62 -9.98
CA ASP A 16 9.45 5.70 -10.99
C ASP A 16 10.89 5.99 -11.46
N ALA A 17 11.90 5.93 -10.56
CA ALA A 17 13.30 6.07 -10.91
C ALA A 17 13.81 4.90 -11.77
N VAL A 18 13.47 3.66 -11.42
CA VAL A 18 13.77 2.48 -12.25
C VAL A 18 13.15 2.60 -13.63
N ASP A 19 11.87 3.00 -13.71
CA ASP A 19 11.16 3.15 -14.97
C ASP A 19 11.74 4.29 -15.83
N ALA A 20 12.31 5.32 -15.21
CA ALA A 20 13.02 6.38 -15.92
C ALA A 20 14.32 5.85 -16.53
N GLU A 21 15.09 5.02 -15.80
CA GLU A 21 16.30 4.41 -16.34
C GLU A 21 15.99 3.40 -17.46
N LYS A 22 14.90 2.63 -17.33
CA LYS A 22 14.46 1.69 -18.37
C LYS A 22 14.23 2.38 -19.72
N LYS A 23 13.77 3.62 -19.74
CA LYS A 23 13.57 4.39 -20.98
C LYS A 23 14.88 4.67 -21.74
N ASN A 24 16.00 4.68 -21.04
CA ASN A 24 17.33 4.88 -21.63
C ASN A 24 17.84 3.60 -22.30
N PHE A 25 17.18 2.45 -22.08
CA PHE A 25 17.56 1.14 -22.61
C PHE A 25 16.35 0.50 -23.29
N PRO A 26 15.89 1.02 -24.43
CA PRO A 26 14.76 0.45 -25.15
C PRO A 26 15.08 -1.00 -25.60
N ASP A 27 14.07 -1.86 -25.56
CA ASP A 27 14.15 -3.28 -25.93
C ASP A 27 15.22 -4.08 -25.16
N ALA A 28 15.61 -3.61 -23.97
CA ALA A 28 16.58 -4.28 -23.12
C ALA A 28 16.02 -5.61 -22.56
N GLU A 29 16.87 -6.61 -22.48
CA GLU A 29 16.60 -7.82 -21.73
C GLU A 29 16.63 -7.50 -20.24
N GLU A 30 15.51 -7.73 -19.53
CA GLU A 30 15.39 -7.45 -18.10
C GLU A 30 15.61 -8.70 -17.27
N HIS A 31 16.51 -8.61 -16.28
CA HIS A 31 16.75 -9.64 -15.27
C HIS A 31 16.49 -9.03 -13.88
N VAL A 32 15.63 -9.68 -13.10
CA VAL A 32 15.31 -9.26 -11.73
C VAL A 32 15.74 -10.36 -10.78
N PHE A 33 16.62 -10.03 -9.86
CA PHE A 33 17.13 -10.93 -8.82
C PHE A 33 16.73 -10.42 -7.43
N TYR A 34 16.62 -11.35 -6.49
CA TYR A 34 16.41 -11.04 -5.08
C TYR A 34 17.67 -11.42 -4.31
N ALA A 35 18.32 -10.43 -3.69
CA ALA A 35 19.48 -10.70 -2.85
C ALA A 35 19.07 -11.57 -1.66
N GLY A 36 19.94 -12.54 -1.30
CA GLY A 36 19.63 -13.54 -0.28
C GLY A 36 19.00 -14.82 -0.83
N GLU A 37 18.29 -14.76 -1.96
CA GLU A 37 17.73 -15.94 -2.64
C GLU A 37 18.60 -16.36 -3.84
N THR A 38 19.26 -15.38 -4.48
CA THR A 38 20.12 -15.62 -5.66
C THR A 38 21.59 -15.49 -5.29
N ALA A 39 22.40 -16.44 -5.70
CA ALA A 39 23.84 -16.40 -5.50
C ALA A 39 24.48 -15.23 -6.29
N ALA A 40 25.40 -14.51 -5.67
CA ALA A 40 26.09 -13.36 -6.31
C ALA A 40 26.86 -13.78 -7.59
N SER A 41 27.33 -15.02 -7.67
CA SER A 41 27.97 -15.59 -8.87
C SER A 41 27.01 -15.62 -10.07
N LEU A 42 25.76 -16.03 -9.89
CA LEU A 42 24.77 -16.06 -10.97
C LEU A 42 24.45 -14.64 -11.48
N ILE A 43 24.38 -13.67 -10.56
CA ILE A 43 24.19 -12.26 -10.92
C ILE A 43 25.40 -11.75 -11.71
N ALA A 44 26.60 -12.08 -11.26
CA ALA A 44 27.84 -11.71 -11.95
C ALA A 44 27.93 -12.33 -13.33
N ASP A 45 27.59 -13.61 -13.47
CA ASP A 45 27.53 -14.30 -14.76
C ASP A 45 26.55 -13.61 -15.72
N THR A 46 25.37 -13.21 -15.21
CA THR A 46 24.38 -12.46 -16.00
C THR A 46 24.89 -11.10 -16.44
N LEU A 47 25.69 -10.41 -15.61
CA LEU A 47 26.27 -9.11 -15.96
C LEU A 47 27.43 -9.22 -16.98
N GLN A 48 28.16 -10.35 -16.97
CA GLN A 48 29.35 -10.55 -17.81
C GLN A 48 29.05 -11.24 -19.16
N ASN A 49 28.01 -12.07 -19.22
CA ASN A 49 27.67 -12.79 -20.43
C ASN A 49 26.83 -11.91 -21.37
N HIS A 50 27.23 -11.83 -22.64
CA HIS A 50 26.47 -11.11 -23.66
C HIS A 50 25.15 -11.80 -23.96
N SER A 51 24.08 -11.01 -24.09
CA SER A 51 22.82 -11.52 -24.65
C SER A 51 23.00 -11.85 -26.15
N LEU A 52 22.45 -12.96 -26.56
CA LEU A 52 22.41 -13.33 -28.00
C LEU A 52 21.20 -12.69 -28.71
N PHE A 53 20.25 -12.14 -28.01
CA PHE A 53 18.94 -11.72 -28.50
C PHE A 53 18.63 -10.24 -28.28
N ALA A 54 19.35 -9.56 -27.38
CA ALA A 54 19.13 -8.16 -27.05
C ALA A 54 20.43 -7.36 -27.11
N GLU A 55 20.35 -6.15 -27.68
CA GLU A 55 21.50 -5.22 -27.76
C GLU A 55 21.81 -4.56 -26.42
N SER A 56 20.83 -4.49 -25.53
CA SER A 56 20.97 -3.88 -24.21
C SER A 56 20.36 -4.75 -23.11
N ARG A 57 20.78 -4.51 -21.87
CA ARG A 57 20.37 -5.29 -20.71
C ARG A 57 20.14 -4.42 -19.49
N ILE A 58 19.17 -4.81 -18.68
CA ILE A 58 18.91 -4.22 -17.38
C ILE A 58 18.90 -5.32 -16.33
N VAL A 59 19.81 -5.24 -15.35
CA VAL A 59 19.88 -6.15 -14.21
C VAL A 59 19.49 -5.39 -12.96
N ILE A 60 18.43 -5.85 -12.31
CA ILE A 60 17.88 -5.26 -11.09
C ILE A 60 18.04 -6.23 -9.93
N ILE A 61 18.70 -5.81 -8.87
CA ILE A 61 18.75 -6.55 -7.61
C ILE A 61 17.82 -5.89 -6.61
N LYS A 62 16.84 -6.64 -6.13
CA LYS A 62 15.98 -6.26 -5.01
C LYS A 62 16.55 -6.78 -3.69
N ASN A 63 16.21 -6.12 -2.58
CA ASN A 63 16.69 -6.44 -1.22
C ASN A 63 18.22 -6.43 -1.13
N ALA A 64 18.86 -5.47 -1.78
CA ALA A 64 20.33 -5.39 -1.88
C ALA A 64 21.02 -5.26 -0.51
N GLU A 65 20.32 -4.87 0.55
CA GLU A 65 20.80 -4.88 1.94
C GLU A 65 21.14 -6.29 2.46
N ALA A 66 20.62 -7.34 1.82
CA ALA A 66 20.98 -8.72 2.16
C ALA A 66 22.38 -9.14 1.68
N ILE A 67 23.03 -8.36 0.81
CA ILE A 67 24.39 -8.60 0.33
C ILE A 67 25.38 -8.13 1.41
N LYS A 68 25.80 -9.07 2.29
CA LYS A 68 26.66 -8.77 3.45
C LYS A 68 28.02 -9.49 3.39
N LYS A 69 28.12 -10.57 2.60
CA LYS A 69 29.35 -11.33 2.50
C LYS A 69 30.40 -10.56 1.70
N LYS A 70 31.62 -10.50 2.22
CA LYS A 70 32.73 -9.75 1.62
C LYS A 70 33.02 -10.19 0.19
N ASP A 71 33.07 -11.50 -0.05
CA ASP A 71 33.36 -12.08 -1.36
C ASP A 71 32.29 -11.71 -2.40
N ASP A 72 31.00 -11.72 -2.00
CA ASP A 72 29.88 -11.32 -2.86
C ASP A 72 29.95 -9.82 -3.21
N ILE A 73 30.31 -8.98 -2.22
CA ILE A 73 30.48 -7.54 -2.41
C ILE A 73 31.66 -7.28 -3.40
N GLU A 74 32.81 -7.91 -3.19
CA GLU A 74 34.00 -7.75 -4.05
C GLU A 74 33.70 -8.20 -5.48
N LEU A 75 32.98 -9.29 -5.65
CA LEU A 75 32.55 -9.80 -6.96
C LEU A 75 31.66 -8.79 -7.69
N LEU A 76 30.58 -8.30 -7.03
CA LEU A 76 29.69 -7.33 -7.65
C LEU A 76 30.33 -5.98 -7.89
N VAL A 77 31.23 -5.53 -7.02
CA VAL A 77 32.04 -4.31 -7.24
C VAL A 77 32.92 -4.46 -8.49
N SER A 78 33.51 -5.63 -8.72
CA SER A 78 34.25 -5.92 -9.95
C SER A 78 33.38 -5.82 -11.18
N CYS A 79 32.15 -6.39 -11.12
CA CYS A 79 31.17 -6.27 -12.21
C CYS A 79 30.78 -4.82 -12.47
N ILE A 80 30.53 -4.02 -11.41
CA ILE A 80 30.18 -2.59 -11.54
C ILE A 80 31.29 -1.83 -12.25
N LYS A 81 32.56 -2.06 -11.91
CA LYS A 81 33.71 -1.37 -12.52
C LYS A 81 33.90 -1.70 -13.98
N ASN A 82 33.53 -2.91 -14.39
CA ASN A 82 33.68 -3.42 -15.76
C ASN A 82 32.36 -3.40 -16.55
N LEU A 83 31.35 -2.66 -16.05
CA LEU A 83 30.02 -2.63 -16.65
C LEU A 83 30.05 -2.01 -18.04
N GLU A 84 29.48 -2.68 -19.01
CA GLU A 84 29.38 -2.23 -20.40
C GLU A 84 28.37 -1.09 -20.55
N ASN A 85 28.51 -0.28 -21.60
CA ASN A 85 27.66 0.87 -21.84
C ASN A 85 26.21 0.52 -22.18
N ASN A 86 25.97 -0.69 -22.69
CA ASN A 86 24.66 -1.22 -23.04
C ASN A 86 23.98 -1.98 -21.88
N THR A 87 24.58 -2.01 -20.71
CA THR A 87 24.05 -2.69 -19.54
C THR A 87 23.78 -1.67 -18.42
N ALA A 88 22.55 -1.69 -17.87
CA ALA A 88 22.21 -0.98 -16.64
C ALA A 88 22.17 -1.97 -15.48
N PHE A 89 22.77 -1.57 -14.35
CA PHE A 89 22.78 -2.36 -13.12
C PHE A 89 22.18 -1.54 -11.98
N ILE A 90 21.05 -1.98 -11.44
CA ILE A 90 20.27 -1.24 -10.46
C ILE A 90 20.16 -2.03 -9.17
N LEU A 91 20.64 -1.46 -8.07
CA LEU A 91 20.53 -2.00 -6.72
C LEU A 91 19.39 -1.29 -5.98
N LEU A 92 18.40 -2.06 -5.51
CA LEU A 92 17.26 -1.57 -4.75
C LEU A 92 17.32 -2.10 -3.32
N SER A 93 17.09 -1.21 -2.35
CA SER A 93 17.00 -1.54 -0.94
C SER A 93 15.90 -0.73 -0.25
N ASP A 94 15.26 -1.30 0.76
CA ASP A 94 14.35 -0.58 1.64
C ASP A 94 15.10 0.11 2.79
N GLU A 95 16.34 -0.28 3.03
CA GLU A 95 17.23 0.40 3.96
C GLU A 95 17.81 1.68 3.35
N ASN A 96 18.27 2.61 4.22
CA ASN A 96 18.85 3.88 3.79
C ASN A 96 20.33 3.77 3.39
N ARG A 97 20.95 2.59 3.55
CA ARG A 97 22.35 2.32 3.25
C ARG A 97 22.56 0.88 2.80
N LEU A 98 23.59 0.69 2.00
CA LEU A 98 24.15 -0.62 1.66
C LEU A 98 25.54 -0.80 2.26
N ALA A 99 26.14 -1.97 1.99
CA ALA A 99 27.55 -2.20 2.30
C ALA A 99 28.44 -1.13 1.62
N ALA A 100 29.36 -0.53 2.36
CA ALA A 100 30.18 0.59 1.90
C ALA A 100 30.89 0.31 0.56
N GLY A 101 31.39 -0.93 0.36
CA GLY A 101 32.03 -1.31 -0.90
C GLY A 101 31.12 -1.17 -2.12
N LEU A 102 29.82 -1.50 -2.01
CA LEU A 102 28.84 -1.34 -3.09
C LEU A 102 28.53 0.15 -3.31
N GLU A 103 28.32 0.88 -2.21
CA GLU A 103 28.05 2.32 -2.33
C GLU A 103 29.22 3.09 -2.97
N ASP A 104 30.47 2.75 -2.59
CA ASP A 104 31.65 3.43 -3.11
C ASP A 104 31.93 3.10 -4.58
N ALA A 105 31.46 1.96 -5.06
CA ALA A 105 31.61 1.55 -6.46
C ALA A 105 30.71 2.32 -7.43
N VAL A 106 29.61 2.93 -6.94
CA VAL A 106 28.64 3.66 -7.77
C VAL A 106 28.85 5.17 -7.62
N PRO A 107 28.82 5.95 -8.71
CA PRO A 107 28.94 7.41 -8.65
C PRO A 107 27.87 8.05 -7.77
N LYS A 108 28.23 9.13 -7.05
CA LYS A 108 27.26 9.84 -6.19
C LYS A 108 26.01 10.33 -6.94
N ALA A 109 26.17 10.74 -8.19
CA ALA A 109 25.06 11.20 -9.04
C ALA A 109 24.02 10.09 -9.33
N ASN A 110 24.41 8.81 -9.23
CA ASN A 110 23.57 7.64 -9.50
C ASN A 110 23.06 7.00 -8.20
N LYS A 111 23.21 7.69 -7.06
CA LYS A 111 22.70 7.21 -5.77
C LYS A 111 21.63 8.13 -5.26
N GLN A 112 20.49 7.56 -4.88
CA GLN A 112 19.39 8.32 -4.33
C GLN A 112 18.72 7.56 -3.19
N VAL A 113 18.37 8.30 -2.12
CA VAL A 113 17.58 7.78 -1.00
C VAL A 113 16.17 8.37 -1.11
N PHE A 114 15.18 7.50 -1.15
CA PHE A 114 13.78 7.86 -1.24
C PHE A 114 13.11 7.65 0.13
N TYR A 115 12.96 8.74 0.86
CA TYR A 115 12.28 8.76 2.14
C TYR A 115 10.77 8.77 1.95
N GLU A 116 10.05 8.15 2.88
CA GLU A 116 8.60 8.26 2.94
C GLU A 116 8.16 9.72 2.93
N LEU A 117 7.06 9.98 2.24
CA LEU A 117 6.46 11.31 2.26
C LEU A 117 5.88 11.62 3.64
N PHE A 118 6.12 12.82 4.13
CA PHE A 118 5.38 13.35 5.27
C PHE A 118 3.90 13.53 4.92
N GLU A 119 3.00 13.51 5.91
CA GLU A 119 1.55 13.65 5.71
C GLU A 119 1.17 14.86 4.83
N ARG A 120 1.82 15.99 5.04
CA ARG A 120 1.62 17.20 4.22
C ARG A 120 2.01 17.00 2.75
N GLU A 121 3.09 16.28 2.50
CA GLU A 121 3.58 15.99 1.15
C GLU A 121 2.68 15.00 0.43
N LYS A 122 2.11 14.01 1.14
CA LYS A 122 1.12 13.08 0.59
C LYS A 122 -0.15 13.80 0.18
N THR A 123 -0.64 14.71 1.02
CA THR A 123 -1.81 15.55 0.73
C THR A 123 -1.60 16.33 -0.57
N GLU A 124 -0.44 16.97 -0.71
CA GLU A 124 -0.12 17.74 -1.90
C GLU A 124 0.09 16.85 -3.13
N TRP A 125 0.72 15.69 -2.96
CA TRP A 125 0.91 14.70 -4.02
C TRP A 125 -0.45 14.22 -4.57
N LEU A 126 -1.40 13.87 -3.70
CA LEU A 126 -2.75 13.46 -4.10
C LEU A 126 -3.48 14.59 -4.84
N ARG A 127 -3.42 15.82 -4.32
CA ARG A 127 -4.05 16.97 -4.98
C ARG A 127 -3.53 17.16 -6.39
N GLN A 128 -2.20 17.10 -6.58
CA GLN A 128 -1.56 17.22 -7.89
C GLN A 128 -1.88 16.04 -8.80
N PHE A 129 -1.99 14.82 -8.23
CA PHE A 129 -2.34 13.63 -8.98
C PHE A 129 -3.75 13.76 -9.58
N PHE A 130 -4.75 14.09 -8.78
CA PHE A 130 -6.13 14.30 -9.25
C PHE A 130 -6.23 15.47 -10.24
N LYS A 131 -5.53 16.57 -9.98
CA LYS A 131 -5.52 17.73 -10.87
C LYS A 131 -4.97 17.38 -12.27
N ARG A 132 -3.93 16.58 -12.36
CA ARG A 132 -3.36 16.10 -13.65
C ARG A 132 -4.37 15.28 -14.44
N GLU A 133 -5.21 14.54 -13.74
CA GLU A 133 -6.27 13.71 -14.35
C GLU A 133 -7.57 14.49 -14.60
N GLY A 134 -7.60 15.81 -14.35
CA GLY A 134 -8.72 16.68 -14.63
C GLY A 134 -9.80 16.71 -13.54
N PHE A 135 -9.46 16.35 -12.30
CA PHE A 135 -10.36 16.37 -11.16
C PHE A 135 -9.87 17.32 -10.06
N ASN A 136 -10.82 17.99 -9.41
CA ASN A 136 -10.55 18.71 -8.17
C ASN A 136 -10.96 17.84 -6.97
N ILE A 137 -10.17 17.85 -5.91
CA ILE A 137 -10.42 17.05 -4.71
C ILE A 137 -10.21 17.92 -3.46
N ASP A 138 -11.11 17.83 -2.49
CA ASP A 138 -10.98 18.56 -1.23
C ASP A 138 -10.12 17.79 -0.18
N ASN A 139 -9.78 18.49 0.89
CA ASN A 139 -8.96 17.90 1.96
C ASN A 139 -9.68 16.76 2.69
N GLY A 140 -11.00 16.80 2.81
CA GLY A 140 -11.77 15.73 3.43
C GLY A 140 -11.66 14.43 2.64
N CYS A 141 -11.85 14.51 1.32
CA CYS A 141 -11.68 13.38 0.41
C CYS A 141 -10.23 12.85 0.40
N ILE A 142 -9.24 13.76 0.39
CA ILE A 142 -7.82 13.38 0.46
C ILE A 142 -7.53 12.62 1.76
N ASN A 143 -7.98 13.11 2.90
CA ASN A 143 -7.76 12.45 4.19
C ASN A 143 -8.42 11.07 4.20
N THR A 144 -9.64 10.93 3.67
CA THR A 144 -10.30 9.64 3.52
C THR A 144 -9.45 8.67 2.69
N ILE A 145 -8.89 9.11 1.56
CA ILE A 145 -8.02 8.28 0.74
C ILE A 145 -6.74 7.89 1.50
N LEU A 146 -6.09 8.83 2.19
CA LEU A 146 -4.86 8.57 2.94
C LEU A 146 -5.05 7.60 4.10
N GLU A 147 -6.22 7.61 4.73
CA GLU A 147 -6.56 6.66 5.79
C GLU A 147 -6.82 5.23 5.28
N MET A 148 -7.15 5.09 3.99
CA MET A 148 -7.55 3.83 3.38
C MET A 148 -6.45 3.14 2.58
N VAL A 149 -5.40 3.86 2.22
CA VAL A 149 -4.34 3.38 1.33
C VAL A 149 -3.04 3.26 2.10
N GLU A 150 -2.26 2.21 1.78
CA GLU A 150 -0.91 2.07 2.33
C GLU A 150 -0.08 3.33 2.15
N ASN A 151 0.78 3.59 3.13
CA ASN A 151 1.57 4.80 3.28
C ASN A 151 2.73 4.93 2.27
N ASN A 152 2.53 4.54 1.01
CA ASN A 152 3.52 4.68 -0.05
C ASN A 152 2.88 5.18 -1.35
N THR A 153 3.66 5.88 -2.18
CA THR A 153 3.15 6.50 -3.40
C THR A 153 2.74 5.49 -4.46
N ALA A 154 3.29 4.26 -4.46
CA ALA A 154 2.88 3.21 -5.39
C ALA A 154 1.45 2.74 -5.11
N ALA A 155 1.12 2.47 -3.84
CA ALA A 155 -0.22 2.10 -3.43
C ALA A 155 -1.21 3.25 -3.68
N MET A 156 -0.85 4.49 -3.29
CA MET A 156 -1.66 5.67 -3.57
C MET A 156 -1.95 5.83 -5.06
N LYS A 157 -0.92 5.72 -5.92
CA LYS A 157 -1.06 5.83 -7.38
C LYS A 157 -2.00 4.76 -7.93
N ARG A 158 -1.84 3.51 -7.50
CA ARG A 158 -2.67 2.38 -7.94
C ARG A 158 -4.14 2.60 -7.59
N GLU A 159 -4.44 2.90 -6.33
CA GLU A 159 -5.82 3.05 -5.87
C GLU A 159 -6.47 4.32 -6.42
N CYS A 160 -5.74 5.44 -6.48
CA CYS A 160 -6.24 6.66 -7.09
C CYS A 160 -6.47 6.52 -8.60
N SER A 161 -5.62 5.78 -9.33
CA SER A 161 -5.85 5.50 -10.76
C SER A 161 -7.14 4.71 -10.97
N ARG A 162 -7.44 3.74 -10.10
CA ARG A 162 -8.71 2.98 -10.14
C ARG A 162 -9.91 3.88 -9.86
N LEU A 163 -9.82 4.74 -8.84
CA LEU A 163 -10.87 5.71 -8.53
C LEU A 163 -11.10 6.66 -9.71
N ILE A 164 -10.04 7.19 -10.31
CA ILE A 164 -10.13 8.06 -11.48
C ILE A 164 -10.80 7.35 -12.66
N GLY A 165 -10.43 6.10 -12.94
CA GLY A 165 -11.08 5.29 -13.97
C GLY A 165 -12.58 5.14 -13.76
N PHE A 166 -13.02 4.96 -12.51
CA PHE A 166 -14.43 4.93 -12.13
C PHE A 166 -15.10 6.30 -12.34
N LEU A 167 -14.44 7.39 -11.92
CA LEU A 167 -14.96 8.74 -12.04
C LEU A 167 -15.09 9.19 -13.50
N GLN A 168 -14.12 8.85 -14.37
CA GLN A 168 -14.16 9.18 -15.80
C GLN A 168 -15.35 8.57 -16.53
N GLY A 169 -15.81 7.40 -16.10
CA GLY A 169 -17.02 6.77 -16.64
C GLY A 169 -18.33 7.40 -16.16
N SER A 170 -18.30 8.18 -15.09
CA SER A 170 -19.49 8.64 -14.38
C SER A 170 -19.66 10.16 -14.31
N LEU A 171 -18.59 10.94 -14.53
CA LEU A 171 -18.56 12.38 -14.26
C LEU A 171 -17.92 13.21 -15.39
N PRO A 172 -18.40 14.45 -15.63
CA PRO A 172 -17.73 15.39 -16.52
C PRO A 172 -16.36 15.81 -15.96
N LYS A 173 -15.43 16.21 -16.86
CA LYS A 173 -14.14 16.78 -16.50
C LYS A 173 -14.31 18.04 -15.66
N ASP A 174 -13.31 18.37 -14.84
CA ASP A 174 -13.27 19.54 -13.93
C ASP A 174 -14.24 19.50 -12.75
N ARG A 175 -14.87 18.37 -12.49
CA ARG A 175 -15.74 18.22 -11.32
C ARG A 175 -14.95 18.04 -10.02
N GLN A 176 -15.51 18.61 -8.96
CA GLN A 176 -15.10 18.34 -7.60
C GLN A 176 -15.44 16.88 -7.23
N VAL A 177 -14.44 16.12 -6.80
CA VAL A 177 -14.64 14.79 -6.19
C VAL A 177 -15.30 14.99 -4.82
N LEU A 178 -16.42 14.34 -4.62
CA LEU A 178 -17.19 14.40 -3.38
C LEU A 178 -16.96 13.13 -2.53
N PRO A 179 -17.15 13.18 -1.21
CA PRO A 179 -17.10 11.99 -0.36
C PRO A 179 -17.99 10.86 -0.85
N GLU A 180 -19.16 11.17 -1.37
CA GLU A 180 -20.12 10.22 -1.93
C GLU A 180 -19.58 9.49 -3.18
N ASP A 181 -18.73 10.13 -3.97
CA ASP A 181 -18.10 9.51 -5.14
C ASP A 181 -17.07 8.47 -4.68
N ILE A 182 -16.33 8.78 -3.62
CA ILE A 182 -15.37 7.82 -3.01
C ILE A 182 -16.13 6.64 -2.40
N GLU A 183 -17.20 6.90 -1.67
CA GLU A 183 -18.04 5.86 -1.07
C GLU A 183 -18.67 4.96 -2.13
N LYS A 184 -19.18 5.53 -3.23
CA LYS A 184 -19.72 4.76 -4.36
C LYS A 184 -18.64 3.89 -5.00
N TRP A 185 -17.46 4.45 -5.25
CA TRP A 185 -16.36 3.68 -5.82
C TRP A 185 -15.97 2.50 -4.94
N LEU A 186 -15.89 2.71 -3.63
CA LEU A 186 -15.59 1.67 -2.65
C LEU A 186 -16.66 0.58 -2.61
N SER A 187 -17.94 0.95 -2.79
CA SER A 187 -19.07 0.01 -2.78
C SER A 187 -19.28 -0.71 -4.11
N HIS A 188 -18.85 -0.14 -5.24
CA HIS A 188 -19.12 -0.72 -6.58
C HIS A 188 -17.97 -1.58 -7.12
N ASN A 189 -16.75 -1.38 -6.64
CA ASN A 189 -15.58 -2.02 -7.26
C ASN A 189 -15.21 -3.39 -6.70
N ARG A 190 -15.91 -3.85 -5.66
CA ARG A 190 -15.62 -5.14 -5.03
C ARG A 190 -16.90 -5.78 -4.51
N GLU A 191 -17.14 -7.01 -4.92
CA GLU A 191 -18.14 -7.85 -4.27
C GLU A 191 -17.91 -7.91 -2.74
N GLU A 192 -16.59 -7.88 -2.34
CA GLU A 192 -16.15 -7.76 -0.96
C GLU A 192 -15.06 -6.70 -0.80
N SER A 193 -15.08 -5.99 0.33
CA SER A 193 -14.14 -4.90 0.68
C SER A 193 -14.08 -4.75 2.21
N PRO A 194 -13.12 -4.00 2.79
CA PRO A 194 -13.14 -3.68 4.22
C PRO A 194 -14.44 -3.04 4.71
N PHE A 195 -15.20 -2.39 3.83
CA PHE A 195 -16.51 -1.77 4.14
C PHE A 195 -17.61 -2.82 4.21
N THR A 196 -17.68 -3.72 3.23
CA THR A 196 -18.63 -4.85 3.27
C THR A 196 -18.31 -5.77 4.43
N LEU A 197 -17.03 -6.00 4.72
CA LEU A 197 -16.58 -6.73 5.89
C LEU A 197 -17.04 -6.06 7.19
N PHE A 198 -16.88 -4.73 7.31
CA PHE A 198 -17.39 -3.98 8.47
C PHE A 198 -18.91 -4.09 8.59
N SER A 199 -19.68 -4.02 7.50
CA SER A 199 -21.12 -4.27 7.50
C SER A 199 -21.47 -5.65 8.06
N ARG A 200 -20.70 -6.71 7.69
CA ARG A 200 -20.90 -8.08 8.23
C ARG A 200 -20.60 -8.13 9.74
N ILE A 201 -19.50 -7.45 10.15
CA ILE A 201 -19.13 -7.32 11.58
C ILE A 201 -20.24 -6.59 12.34
N ALA A 202 -20.74 -5.47 11.82
CA ALA A 202 -21.83 -4.69 12.40
C ALA A 202 -23.13 -5.51 12.53
N ALA A 203 -23.45 -6.31 11.53
CA ALA A 203 -24.59 -7.24 11.55
C ALA A 203 -24.39 -8.45 12.50
N GLY A 204 -23.14 -8.72 12.92
CA GLY A 204 -22.81 -9.89 13.73
C GLY A 204 -22.76 -11.20 12.95
N ASP A 205 -22.70 -11.16 11.63
CA ASP A 205 -22.66 -12.31 10.76
C ASP A 205 -21.21 -12.82 10.61
N VAL A 206 -20.79 -13.67 11.54
CA VAL A 206 -19.43 -14.22 11.59
C VAL A 206 -19.13 -15.03 10.33
N SER A 207 -20.09 -15.81 9.83
CA SER A 207 -19.87 -16.65 8.65
C SER A 207 -19.55 -15.83 7.42
N LYS A 208 -20.37 -14.80 7.16
CA LYS A 208 -20.15 -13.89 6.02
C LYS A 208 -18.90 -13.02 6.20
N ALA A 209 -18.54 -12.64 7.43
CA ALA A 209 -17.32 -11.91 7.68
C ALA A 209 -16.07 -12.73 7.32
N LEU A 210 -16.04 -14.03 7.67
CA LEU A 210 -14.96 -14.95 7.28
C LEU A 210 -14.94 -15.20 5.75
N GLU A 211 -16.11 -15.35 5.14
CA GLU A 211 -16.24 -15.48 3.69
C GLU A 211 -15.68 -14.24 2.96
N SER A 212 -15.98 -13.02 3.47
CA SER A 212 -15.43 -11.79 2.94
C SER A 212 -13.90 -11.78 2.95
N ILE A 213 -13.26 -12.23 4.04
CA ILE A 213 -11.81 -12.37 4.12
C ILE A 213 -11.29 -13.35 3.05
N ALA A 214 -11.93 -14.51 2.90
CA ALA A 214 -11.52 -15.51 1.92
C ALA A 214 -11.63 -14.98 0.48
N VAL A 215 -12.69 -14.25 0.14
CA VAL A 215 -12.89 -13.64 -1.18
C VAL A 215 -11.82 -12.57 -1.45
N MET A 216 -11.56 -11.67 -0.48
CA MET A 216 -10.52 -10.63 -0.62
C MET A 216 -9.12 -11.25 -0.72
N SER A 217 -8.83 -12.32 0.01
CA SER A 217 -7.59 -13.08 -0.10
C SER A 217 -7.42 -13.72 -1.48
N ALA A 218 -8.46 -14.35 -2.02
CA ALA A 218 -8.45 -14.93 -3.36
C ALA A 218 -8.23 -13.86 -4.45
N ALA A 219 -8.72 -12.64 -4.22
CA ALA A 219 -8.45 -11.47 -5.06
C ALA A 219 -7.04 -10.87 -4.87
N LYS A 220 -6.18 -11.50 -4.05
CA LYS A 220 -4.81 -11.05 -3.72
C LYS A 220 -4.76 -9.66 -3.09
N GLU A 221 -5.76 -9.33 -2.29
CA GLU A 221 -5.72 -8.11 -1.51
C GLU A 221 -4.74 -8.22 -0.35
N SER A 222 -4.07 -7.11 -0.04
CA SER A 222 -3.16 -7.05 1.11
C SER A 222 -3.95 -7.20 2.41
N MET A 223 -3.58 -8.14 3.27
CA MET A 223 -4.19 -8.31 4.59
C MET A 223 -3.95 -7.09 5.49
N GLN A 224 -2.80 -6.43 5.35
CA GLN A 224 -2.51 -5.16 6.00
C GLN A 224 -3.46 -4.06 5.53
N GLY A 225 -3.77 -4.00 4.22
CA GLY A 225 -4.74 -3.06 3.66
C GLY A 225 -6.16 -3.29 4.20
N ILE A 226 -6.57 -4.56 4.36
CA ILE A 226 -7.86 -4.92 4.97
C ILE A 226 -7.92 -4.47 6.43
N LEU A 227 -6.85 -4.72 7.22
CA LEU A 227 -6.76 -4.26 8.61
C LEU A 227 -6.81 -2.73 8.71
N ALA A 228 -6.09 -2.02 7.86
CA ALA A 228 -6.09 -0.55 7.83
C ALA A 228 -7.51 -0.02 7.55
N GLY A 229 -8.22 -0.62 6.58
CA GLY A 229 -9.61 -0.30 6.29
C GLY A 229 -10.55 -0.53 7.46
N LEU A 230 -10.40 -1.65 8.19
CA LEU A 230 -11.18 -1.91 9.40
C LEU A 230 -10.85 -0.94 10.54
N ALA A 231 -9.55 -0.62 10.75
CA ALA A 231 -9.14 0.39 11.74
C ALA A 231 -9.80 1.75 11.47
N TRP A 232 -9.86 2.16 10.21
CA TRP A 232 -10.55 3.38 9.81
C TRP A 232 -12.05 3.33 10.15
N GLN A 233 -12.73 2.22 9.86
CA GLN A 233 -14.14 2.05 10.23
C GLN A 233 -14.36 2.09 11.75
N PHE A 234 -13.49 1.49 12.53
CA PHE A 234 -13.57 1.54 14.00
C PHE A 234 -13.31 2.95 14.55
N ARG A 235 -12.37 3.72 13.98
CA ARG A 235 -12.21 5.15 14.36
C ARG A 235 -13.45 5.98 14.05
N LYS A 236 -14.07 5.76 12.89
CA LYS A 236 -15.35 6.40 12.56
C LYS A 236 -16.45 5.98 13.52
N LEU A 237 -16.47 4.71 13.96
CA LEU A 237 -17.42 4.22 14.95
C LEU A 237 -17.27 4.93 16.30
N LEU A 238 -16.04 5.19 16.77
CA LEU A 238 -15.81 6.01 17.96
C LEU A 238 -16.45 7.40 17.82
N SER A 239 -16.22 8.05 16.67
CA SER A 239 -16.81 9.37 16.42
C SER A 239 -18.34 9.30 16.35
N TYR A 240 -18.91 8.23 15.79
CA TYR A 240 -20.34 8.02 15.76
C TYR A 240 -20.92 7.75 17.15
N LEU A 241 -20.25 6.96 17.98
CA LEU A 241 -20.65 6.73 19.38
C LEU A 241 -20.71 8.03 20.19
N ALA A 242 -19.77 8.95 19.96
CA ALA A 242 -19.85 10.28 20.58
C ALA A 242 -21.07 11.10 20.13
N LEU A 243 -21.56 10.91 18.89
CA LEU A 243 -22.84 11.50 18.46
C LEU A 243 -24.05 10.80 19.11
N VAL A 244 -23.96 9.49 19.32
CA VAL A 244 -25.02 8.73 20.06
C VAL A 244 -25.15 9.28 21.48
N GLU A 245 -24.04 9.46 22.20
CA GLU A 245 -24.04 10.01 23.57
C GLU A 245 -24.63 11.43 23.65
N LYS A 246 -24.41 12.25 22.62
CA LYS A 246 -24.95 13.61 22.52
C LYS A 246 -26.40 13.64 22.03
N GLY A 247 -26.97 12.52 21.61
CA GLY A 247 -28.31 12.49 20.98
C GLY A 247 -28.37 13.09 19.56
N GLU A 248 -27.22 13.25 18.91
CA GLU A 248 -27.08 13.95 17.62
C GLU A 248 -27.05 13.02 16.40
N THR A 249 -27.50 11.79 16.53
CA THR A 249 -27.49 10.76 15.45
C THR A 249 -28.32 11.13 14.21
N ASN A 250 -29.11 12.18 14.27
CA ASN A 250 -29.89 12.71 13.14
C ASN A 250 -29.36 14.05 12.61
N ASN A 251 -28.26 14.56 13.17
CA ASN A 251 -27.63 15.79 12.72
C ASN A 251 -26.92 15.53 11.37
N TYR A 252 -27.56 15.93 10.27
CA TYR A 252 -27.06 15.71 8.91
C TYR A 252 -25.66 16.33 8.70
N VAL A 253 -25.38 17.48 9.30
CA VAL A 253 -24.08 18.17 9.15
C VAL A 253 -22.96 17.33 9.78
N GLU A 254 -23.16 16.82 10.99
CA GLU A 254 -22.19 15.99 11.69
C GLU A 254 -22.02 14.64 10.99
N LEU A 255 -23.13 14.01 10.57
CA LEU A 255 -23.08 12.77 9.80
C LEU A 255 -22.33 12.94 8.47
N LYS A 256 -22.53 14.09 7.80
CA LYS A 256 -21.82 14.39 6.55
C LYS A 256 -20.32 14.58 6.78
N LYS A 257 -19.91 15.24 7.87
CA LYS A 257 -18.49 15.37 8.24
C LYS A 257 -17.82 14.02 8.47
N LEU A 258 -18.54 13.07 9.01
CA LEU A 258 -18.07 11.70 9.25
C LEU A 258 -18.17 10.79 8.00
N GLY A 259 -18.75 11.27 6.89
CA GLY A 259 -19.04 10.46 5.69
C GLY A 259 -20.09 9.37 5.98
N LEU A 260 -21.08 9.67 6.84
CA LEU A 260 -22.15 8.74 7.22
C LEU A 260 -23.52 9.22 6.68
N SER A 261 -23.52 9.98 5.60
CA SER A 261 -24.75 10.56 5.00
C SER A 261 -25.57 9.53 4.23
N ALA A 262 -24.93 8.47 3.68
CA ALA A 262 -25.63 7.43 2.95
C ALA A 262 -26.47 6.55 3.91
N PRO A 263 -27.76 6.28 3.57
CA PRO A 263 -28.67 5.54 4.46
C PRO A 263 -28.11 4.17 4.92
N LYS A 264 -27.54 3.41 3.99
CA LYS A 264 -26.97 2.09 4.26
C LYS A 264 -25.81 2.16 5.23
N VAL A 265 -24.88 3.13 5.02
CA VAL A 265 -23.72 3.34 5.90
C VAL A 265 -24.18 3.73 7.29
N LYS A 266 -25.14 4.66 7.40
CA LYS A 266 -25.74 5.04 8.70
C LYS A 266 -26.35 3.85 9.44
N GLU A 267 -27.07 2.96 8.73
CA GLU A 267 -27.64 1.74 9.31
C GLU A 267 -26.54 0.80 9.83
N ASP A 268 -25.46 0.60 9.09
CA ASP A 268 -24.34 -0.25 9.49
C ASP A 268 -23.65 0.30 10.76
N PHE A 269 -23.41 1.61 10.82
CA PHE A 269 -22.85 2.24 12.02
C PHE A 269 -23.81 2.20 13.21
N ALA A 270 -25.11 2.36 13.00
CA ALA A 270 -26.10 2.20 14.07
C ALA A 270 -26.17 0.75 14.56
N ALA A 271 -26.02 -0.23 13.68
CA ALA A 271 -25.94 -1.65 14.06
C ALA A 271 -24.66 -1.93 14.85
N ALA A 272 -23.52 -1.41 14.40
CA ALA A 272 -22.24 -1.54 15.10
C ALA A 272 -22.28 -0.92 16.50
N ALA A 273 -22.87 0.28 16.66
CA ALA A 273 -23.00 0.97 17.95
C ALA A 273 -23.85 0.21 18.99
N ARG A 274 -24.68 -0.74 18.54
CA ARG A 274 -25.42 -1.64 19.46
C ARG A 274 -24.56 -2.79 19.97
N ARG A 275 -23.47 -3.11 19.27
CA ARG A 275 -22.60 -4.26 19.56
C ARG A 275 -21.28 -3.85 20.22
N TYR A 276 -20.85 -2.62 20.01
CA TYR A 276 -19.57 -2.09 20.49
C TYR A 276 -19.82 -0.76 21.22
N ASN A 277 -19.37 -0.66 22.47
CA ASN A 277 -19.21 0.60 23.15
C ASN A 277 -17.80 1.18 22.85
N ALA A 278 -17.49 2.35 23.40
CA ALA A 278 -16.20 3.01 23.15
C ALA A 278 -15.00 2.14 23.59
N ASP A 279 -15.07 1.52 24.78
CA ASP A 279 -14.01 0.65 25.30
C ASP A 279 -13.79 -0.58 24.40
N ALA A 280 -14.88 -1.17 23.87
CA ALA A 280 -14.82 -2.29 22.94
C ALA A 280 -14.18 -1.88 21.62
N VAL A 281 -14.47 -0.68 21.12
CA VAL A 281 -13.85 -0.16 19.89
C VAL A 281 -12.36 0.12 20.10
N ASP A 282 -11.97 0.69 21.24
CA ASP A 282 -10.56 0.89 21.59
C ASP A 282 -9.81 -0.44 21.69
N ALA A 283 -10.43 -1.48 22.27
CA ALA A 283 -9.85 -2.82 22.27
C ALA A 283 -9.71 -3.40 20.86
N CYS A 284 -10.69 -3.17 19.96
CA CYS A 284 -10.57 -3.55 18.56
C CYS A 284 -9.40 -2.85 17.87
N LEU A 285 -9.21 -1.55 18.10
CA LEU A 285 -8.10 -0.77 17.52
C LEU A 285 -6.75 -1.24 18.05
N ALA A 286 -6.62 -1.51 19.35
CA ALA A 286 -5.41 -2.06 19.96
C ALA A 286 -5.08 -3.43 19.34
N LEU A 287 -6.07 -4.32 19.22
CA LEU A 287 -5.90 -5.63 18.59
C LEU A 287 -5.52 -5.49 17.11
N THR A 288 -6.07 -4.51 16.39
CA THR A 288 -5.70 -4.24 14.99
C THR A 288 -4.22 -3.91 14.86
N ALA A 289 -3.67 -3.08 15.76
CA ALA A 289 -2.25 -2.74 15.78
C ALA A 289 -1.36 -3.97 16.07
N GLU A 290 -1.76 -4.85 16.98
CA GLU A 290 -1.05 -6.10 17.24
C GLU A 290 -1.00 -7.01 16.01
N TYR A 291 -2.14 -7.14 15.31
CA TYR A 291 -2.22 -7.99 14.12
C TYR A 291 -1.51 -7.38 12.91
N ASP A 292 -1.41 -6.05 12.78
CA ASP A 292 -0.57 -5.42 11.76
C ASP A 292 0.91 -5.81 11.93
N ILE A 293 1.42 -5.80 13.17
CA ILE A 293 2.78 -6.24 13.48
C ILE A 293 2.95 -7.74 13.18
N LEU A 294 1.99 -8.57 13.57
CA LEU A 294 2.03 -10.02 13.34
C LEU A 294 2.07 -10.34 11.84
N LEU A 295 1.23 -9.70 11.04
CA LEU A 295 1.18 -9.93 9.59
C LEU A 295 2.48 -9.53 8.89
N ARG A 296 3.17 -8.47 9.36
CA ARG A 296 4.47 -8.06 8.81
C ARG A 296 5.61 -9.05 9.12
N SER A 297 5.48 -9.83 10.19
CA SER A 297 6.49 -10.80 10.64
C SER A 297 6.16 -12.25 10.31
N THR A 298 5.01 -12.50 9.67
CA THR A 298 4.50 -13.86 9.42
C THR A 298 4.62 -14.20 7.94
N ALA A 299 4.92 -15.48 7.64
CA ALA A 299 4.92 -15.95 6.26
C ALA A 299 3.52 -15.88 5.65
N ALA A 300 3.41 -15.50 4.39
CA ALA A 300 2.14 -15.30 3.66
C ALA A 300 1.15 -16.48 3.76
N ALA A 301 1.66 -17.71 3.91
CA ALA A 301 0.83 -18.91 4.08
C ALA A 301 -0.07 -18.88 5.34
N PHE A 302 0.27 -18.08 6.35
CA PHE A 302 -0.46 -18.00 7.62
C PHE A 302 -1.32 -16.73 7.76
N GLU A 303 -1.24 -15.81 6.84
CA GLU A 303 -1.96 -14.53 6.92
C GLU A 303 -3.48 -14.71 7.03
N ASN A 304 -4.06 -15.64 6.26
CA ASN A 304 -5.49 -15.94 6.32
C ASN A 304 -5.92 -16.45 7.70
N ILE A 305 -5.13 -17.33 8.30
CA ILE A 305 -5.40 -17.89 9.64
C ILE A 305 -5.37 -16.78 10.70
N LEU A 306 -4.41 -15.86 10.58
CA LEU A 306 -4.33 -14.70 11.47
C LEU A 306 -5.55 -13.80 11.31
N MET A 307 -5.97 -13.51 10.08
CA MET A 307 -7.15 -12.68 9.82
C MET A 307 -8.44 -13.33 10.32
N ASP A 308 -8.63 -14.63 10.11
CA ASP A 308 -9.79 -15.37 10.65
C ASP A 308 -9.82 -15.28 12.18
N ARG A 309 -8.67 -15.48 12.84
CA ARG A 309 -8.54 -15.34 14.28
C ARG A 309 -8.84 -13.92 14.76
N TYR A 310 -8.36 -12.91 14.04
CA TYR A 310 -8.66 -11.50 14.32
C TYR A 310 -10.18 -11.26 14.27
N ILE A 311 -10.85 -11.63 13.18
CA ILE A 311 -12.30 -11.47 13.01
C ILE A 311 -13.07 -12.18 14.13
N LEU A 312 -12.71 -13.42 14.43
CA LEU A 312 -13.37 -14.16 15.53
C LEU A 312 -13.17 -13.46 16.88
N THR A 313 -12.02 -12.86 17.12
CA THR A 313 -11.72 -12.18 18.37
C THR A 313 -12.56 -10.90 18.51
N ILE A 314 -12.60 -10.04 17.50
CA ILE A 314 -13.40 -8.81 17.58
C ILE A 314 -14.90 -9.08 17.65
N MET A 315 -15.40 -10.13 16.98
CA MET A 315 -16.84 -10.41 16.92
C MET A 315 -17.37 -11.23 18.10
N LYS A 316 -16.55 -12.09 18.71
CA LYS A 316 -16.99 -13.01 19.78
C LYS A 316 -16.46 -12.69 21.17
N LYS A 317 -15.32 -12.01 21.27
CA LYS A 317 -14.68 -11.72 22.56
C LYS A 317 -14.77 -10.25 22.96
N ILE A 318 -14.74 -9.32 21.98
CA ILE A 318 -14.72 -7.87 22.24
C ILE A 318 -16.11 -7.26 22.08
N ALA A 319 -16.91 -7.71 21.11
CA ALA A 319 -18.30 -7.25 20.98
C ALA A 319 -19.08 -7.49 22.27
N LEU A 320 -19.95 -6.57 22.63
CA LEU A 320 -20.87 -6.74 23.74
C LEU A 320 -21.74 -7.99 23.49
N GLN A 321 -21.80 -8.85 24.47
CA GLN A 321 -22.66 -10.04 24.45
C GLN A 321 -24.11 -9.66 24.71
#